data_cf84b2fc9f0f7d52f9b1aa364c7e98f0
#
_entry.id   cf84b2fc9f0f7d52f9b1aa364c7e98f0
#
_cell.length_a   1.000
_cell.length_b   1.000
_cell.length_c   1.000
_cell.angle_alpha   90.00
_cell.angle_beta   90.00
_cell.angle_gamma   90.00
#
_symmetry.space_group_name_H-M   'P 1'
#
loop_
_entity.id
_entity.type
_entity.pdbx_description
1 polymer ?
#
loop_
_entity_poly.entity_id
_entity_poly.type
_entity_poly.pdbx_seq_one_letter_code
_entity_poly.pdbx_strand_id
1 'polypeptide(L)'
;MTAPQNPLERVTLRNPIHFLALGLGSGLLHPAPGTWGSLVGVVLGALLLPWLGAKTFFILTALCFFLGIWLCERTSHDMGVHDHGSIVWDEIVSVFLVLLAVPQVSLFWCAAAFVPFRLFDILKPYPIRYFDEKLTNGFGIMVDDILAAGYSILVILALAHFI
;
A
#
# COMPACT_ATOMS: atom_id res chain seq x y z
N MET A 1 -15.06 -25.08 22.92
CA MET A 1 -14.72 -23.76 22.35
C MET A 1 -13.28 -23.83 21.85
N THR A 2 -13.12 -23.89 20.55
CA THR A 2 -11.80 -23.75 19.95
C THR A 2 -11.34 -22.31 20.15
N ALA A 3 -10.10 -22.11 20.63
CA ALA A 3 -9.48 -20.80 20.74
C ALA A 3 -9.61 -20.06 19.40
N PRO A 4 -9.77 -18.73 19.39
CA PRO A 4 -9.80 -17.98 18.16
C PRO A 4 -8.49 -18.25 17.42
N GLN A 5 -8.58 -18.91 16.27
CA GLN A 5 -7.42 -19.17 15.42
C GLN A 5 -6.83 -17.83 15.00
N ASN A 6 -5.50 -17.72 15.08
CA ASN A 6 -4.79 -16.56 14.56
C ASN A 6 -5.22 -16.33 13.10
N PRO A 7 -5.68 -15.14 12.70
CA PRO A 7 -6.09 -14.87 11.33
C PRO A 7 -5.07 -15.30 10.27
N LEU A 8 -3.78 -15.24 10.58
CA LEU A 8 -2.69 -15.68 9.69
C LEU A 8 -2.68 -17.19 9.42
N GLU A 9 -3.28 -18.01 10.28
CA GLU A 9 -3.38 -19.45 10.06
C GLU A 9 -4.40 -19.82 8.97
N ARG A 10 -5.27 -18.88 8.62
CA ARG A 10 -6.31 -19.04 7.61
C ARG A 10 -5.86 -18.69 6.20
N VAL A 11 -4.65 -18.15 6.05
CA VAL A 11 -4.10 -17.71 4.77
C VAL A 11 -2.81 -18.45 4.46
N THR A 12 -2.49 -18.57 3.18
CA THR A 12 -1.29 -19.27 2.73
C THR A 12 -0.69 -18.59 1.50
N LEU A 13 0.63 -18.49 1.45
CA LEU A 13 1.35 -17.96 0.28
C LEU A 13 1.23 -18.84 -0.99
N ARG A 14 0.72 -20.05 -0.84
CA ARG A 14 0.42 -20.92 -1.99
C ARG A 14 -0.83 -20.46 -2.76
N ASN A 15 -1.73 -19.73 -2.09
CA ASN A 15 -2.88 -19.10 -2.75
C ASN A 15 -2.42 -17.78 -3.38
N PRO A 16 -2.53 -17.60 -4.71
CA PRO A 16 -2.07 -16.38 -5.37
C PRO A 16 -2.80 -15.12 -4.89
N ILE A 17 -4.04 -15.22 -4.45
CA ILE A 17 -4.79 -14.10 -3.86
C ILE A 17 -4.11 -13.63 -2.58
N HIS A 18 -3.85 -14.55 -1.65
CA HIS A 18 -3.16 -14.25 -0.40
C HIS A 18 -1.73 -13.79 -0.64
N PHE A 19 -1.01 -14.42 -1.56
CA PHE A 19 0.36 -14.06 -1.91
C PHE A 19 0.46 -12.59 -2.36
N LEU A 20 -0.44 -12.15 -3.24
CA LEU A 20 -0.49 -10.76 -3.69
C LEU A 20 -0.96 -9.82 -2.58
N ALA A 21 -2.06 -10.14 -1.89
CA ALA A 21 -2.59 -9.30 -0.81
C ALA A 21 -1.58 -9.11 0.33
N LEU A 22 -0.78 -10.13 0.64
CA LEU A 22 0.30 -10.08 1.64
C LEU A 22 1.59 -9.48 1.07
N GLY A 23 1.53 -8.81 -0.07
CA GLY A 23 2.66 -8.09 -0.65
C GLY A 23 3.83 -8.99 -0.99
N LEU A 24 3.59 -10.10 -1.70
CA LEU A 24 4.57 -11.13 -2.04
C LEU A 24 5.22 -11.78 -0.80
N GLY A 25 4.50 -11.78 0.32
CA GLY A 25 4.97 -12.29 1.61
C GLY A 25 5.58 -11.25 2.54
N SER A 26 5.80 -10.02 2.09
CA SER A 26 6.39 -8.94 2.92
C SER A 26 5.49 -8.56 4.11
N GLY A 27 4.18 -8.71 3.97
CA GLY A 27 3.22 -8.48 5.05
C GLY A 27 3.31 -9.47 6.21
N LEU A 28 4.08 -10.55 6.07
CA LEU A 28 4.35 -11.50 7.15
C LEU A 28 5.59 -11.12 7.96
N LEU A 29 6.35 -10.12 7.54
CA LEU A 29 7.56 -9.67 8.24
C LEU A 29 7.20 -8.80 9.45
N HIS A 30 7.84 -9.05 10.56
CA HIS A 30 7.70 -8.29 11.79
C HIS A 30 9.04 -7.65 12.20
N PRO A 31 8.99 -6.51 12.90
CA PRO A 31 7.82 -5.69 13.22
C PRO A 31 7.33 -4.88 12.01
N ALA A 32 6.16 -4.28 12.13
CA ALA A 32 5.60 -3.33 11.18
C ALA A 32 5.46 -3.86 9.74
N PRO A 33 4.56 -4.84 9.48
CA PRO A 33 4.38 -5.43 8.16
C PRO A 33 4.06 -4.39 7.06
N GLY A 34 3.29 -3.36 7.36
CA GLY A 34 3.02 -2.26 6.42
C GLY A 34 4.28 -1.49 5.99
N THR A 35 5.27 -1.36 6.86
CA THR A 35 6.56 -0.76 6.51
C THR A 35 7.33 -1.63 5.50
N TRP A 36 7.35 -2.95 5.71
CA TRP A 36 7.95 -3.88 4.77
C TRP A 36 7.21 -3.91 3.44
N GLY A 37 5.87 -3.89 3.48
CA GLY A 37 5.03 -3.79 2.28
C GLY A 37 5.32 -2.51 1.49
N SER A 38 5.36 -1.36 2.15
CA SER A 38 5.70 -0.07 1.53
C SER A 38 7.11 -0.08 0.94
N LEU A 39 8.08 -0.71 1.61
CA LEU A 39 9.45 -0.83 1.10
C LEU A 39 9.50 -1.68 -0.17
N VAL A 40 8.78 -2.80 -0.20
CA VAL A 40 8.62 -3.60 -1.43
C VAL A 40 8.00 -2.76 -2.55
N GLY A 41 6.99 -1.94 -2.23
CA GLY A 41 6.39 -0.99 -3.17
C GLY A 41 7.41 0.00 -3.74
N VAL A 42 8.27 0.58 -2.89
CA VAL A 42 9.35 1.49 -3.33
C VAL A 42 10.32 0.77 -4.28
N VAL A 43 10.79 -0.41 -3.90
CA VAL A 43 11.75 -1.18 -4.71
C VAL A 43 11.15 -1.55 -6.07
N LEU A 44 9.95 -2.12 -6.09
CA LEU A 44 9.27 -2.49 -7.33
C LEU A 44 8.97 -1.27 -8.20
N GLY A 45 8.47 -0.20 -7.60
CA GLY A 45 8.16 1.03 -8.32
C GLY A 45 9.41 1.70 -8.89
N ALA A 46 10.50 1.75 -8.13
CA ALA A 46 11.77 2.29 -8.58
C ALA A 46 12.39 1.51 -9.75
N LEU A 47 12.13 0.21 -9.82
CA LEU A 47 12.56 -0.63 -10.94
C LEU A 47 11.64 -0.50 -12.16
N LEU A 48 10.32 -0.50 -11.93
CA LEU A 48 9.33 -0.54 -13.00
C LEU A 48 9.09 0.83 -13.66
N LEU A 49 9.08 1.91 -12.89
CA LEU A 49 8.76 3.24 -13.39
C LEU A 49 9.73 3.72 -14.51
N PRO A 50 11.07 3.62 -14.36
CA PRO A 50 11.99 4.00 -15.44
C PRO A 50 11.87 3.10 -16.67
N TRP A 51 11.53 1.83 -16.47
CA TRP A 51 11.44 0.86 -17.57
C TRP A 51 10.13 1.00 -18.36
N LEU A 52 9.02 1.21 -17.68
CA LEU A 52 7.68 1.32 -18.31
C LEU A 52 7.36 2.75 -18.79
N GLY A 53 7.96 3.76 -18.18
CA GLY A 53 7.57 5.15 -18.33
C GLY A 53 6.33 5.51 -17.52
N ALA A 54 6.17 6.79 -17.23
CA ALA A 54 5.14 7.30 -16.30
C ALA A 54 3.71 6.94 -16.72
N LYS A 55 3.39 7.05 -18.01
CA LYS A 55 2.04 6.76 -18.53
C LYS A 55 1.65 5.29 -18.33
N THR A 56 2.52 4.36 -18.72
CA THR A 56 2.27 2.92 -18.60
C THR A 56 2.25 2.52 -17.12
N PHE A 57 3.16 3.08 -16.32
CA PHE A 57 3.20 2.83 -14.89
C PHE A 57 1.95 3.34 -14.16
N PHE A 58 1.39 4.49 -14.57
CA PHE A 58 0.11 4.98 -14.05
C PHE A 58 -1.05 4.01 -14.37
N ILE A 59 -1.12 3.51 -15.62
CA ILE A 59 -2.13 2.51 -16.00
C ILE A 59 -1.97 1.25 -15.17
N LEU A 60 -0.76 0.76 -14.99
CA LEU A 60 -0.47 -0.39 -14.13
C LEU A 60 -0.94 -0.14 -12.69
N THR A 61 -0.62 1.02 -12.13
CA THR A 61 -1.04 1.41 -10.77
C THR A 61 -2.56 1.43 -10.65
N ALA A 62 -3.28 1.98 -11.63
CA ALA A 62 -4.74 1.98 -11.65
C ALA A 62 -5.32 0.56 -11.71
N LEU A 63 -4.77 -0.31 -12.55
CA LEU A 63 -5.19 -1.71 -12.63
C LEU A 63 -4.92 -2.44 -11.31
N CYS A 64 -3.76 -2.21 -10.69
CA CYS A 64 -3.43 -2.76 -9.37
C CYS A 64 -4.37 -2.25 -8.27
N PHE A 65 -4.85 -1.01 -8.35
CA PHE A 65 -5.83 -0.46 -7.43
C PHE A 65 -7.15 -1.23 -7.51
N PHE A 66 -7.71 -1.38 -8.69
CA PHE A 66 -8.98 -2.11 -8.85
C PHE A 66 -8.85 -3.58 -8.49
N LEU A 67 -7.75 -4.23 -8.89
CA LEU A 67 -7.45 -5.59 -8.46
C LEU A 67 -7.32 -5.67 -6.93
N GLY A 68 -6.70 -4.67 -6.33
CA GLY A 68 -6.48 -4.57 -4.87
C GLY A 68 -7.77 -4.53 -4.07
N ILE A 69 -8.82 -3.89 -4.57
CA ILE A 69 -10.13 -3.89 -3.92
C ILE A 69 -10.60 -5.33 -3.70
N TRP A 70 -10.53 -6.14 -4.73
CA TRP A 70 -10.93 -7.54 -4.66
C TRP A 70 -9.97 -8.40 -3.83
N LEU A 71 -8.66 -8.22 -4.00
CA LEU A 71 -7.64 -8.97 -3.24
C LEU A 71 -7.77 -8.73 -1.73
N CYS A 72 -7.89 -7.47 -1.33
CA CYS A 72 -8.01 -7.09 0.09
C CYS A 72 -9.33 -7.57 0.68
N GLU A 73 -10.44 -7.41 -0.06
CA GLU A 73 -11.76 -7.90 0.36
C GLU A 73 -11.74 -9.41 0.59
N ARG A 74 -11.25 -10.16 -0.39
CA ARG A 74 -11.21 -11.61 -0.33
C ARG A 74 -10.32 -12.11 0.81
N THR A 75 -9.12 -11.54 0.95
CA THR A 75 -8.17 -11.94 1.99
C THR A 75 -8.68 -11.58 3.38
N SER A 76 -9.28 -10.40 3.58
CA SER A 76 -9.93 -10.02 4.83
C SER A 76 -11.04 -10.99 5.22
N HIS A 77 -11.87 -11.40 4.25
CA HIS A 77 -12.92 -12.38 4.47
C HIS A 77 -12.33 -13.73 4.89
N ASP A 78 -11.32 -14.22 4.21
CA ASP A 78 -10.67 -15.50 4.50
C ASP A 78 -9.98 -15.48 5.88
N MET A 79 -9.41 -14.33 6.27
CA MET A 79 -8.84 -14.11 7.61
C MET A 79 -9.91 -14.01 8.72
N GLY A 80 -11.12 -13.61 8.36
CA GLY A 80 -12.21 -13.36 9.31
C GLY A 80 -12.06 -12.06 10.10
N VAL A 81 -11.22 -11.15 9.63
CA VAL A 81 -11.01 -9.80 10.21
C VAL A 81 -10.90 -8.76 9.11
N HIS A 82 -11.42 -7.56 9.38
CA HIS A 82 -11.25 -6.43 8.46
C HIS A 82 -9.87 -5.81 8.64
N ASP A 83 -9.21 -5.51 7.53
CA ASP A 83 -7.95 -4.75 7.47
C ASP A 83 -6.87 -5.27 8.44
N HIS A 84 -6.50 -6.54 8.31
CA HIS A 84 -5.39 -7.10 9.07
C HIS A 84 -4.07 -6.44 8.62
N GLY A 85 -3.19 -6.11 9.57
CA GLY A 85 -1.93 -5.42 9.28
C GLY A 85 -0.97 -6.14 8.34
N SER A 86 -1.18 -7.43 8.08
CA SER A 86 -0.40 -8.21 7.10
C SER A 86 -0.91 -8.06 5.66
N ILE A 87 -2.09 -7.49 5.44
CA ILE A 87 -2.56 -7.09 4.11
C ILE A 87 -1.84 -5.79 3.76
N VAL A 88 -0.96 -5.81 2.78
CA VAL A 88 -0.07 -4.69 2.43
C VAL A 88 -0.06 -4.37 0.93
N TRP A 89 -0.96 -4.94 0.16
CA TRP A 89 -1.14 -4.61 -1.26
C TRP A 89 -1.53 -3.14 -1.47
N ASP A 90 -2.35 -2.61 -0.59
CA ASP A 90 -2.76 -1.22 -0.53
C ASP A 90 -1.57 -0.26 -0.39
N GLU A 91 -0.62 -0.56 0.50
CA GLU A 91 0.60 0.22 0.65
C GLU A 91 1.46 0.17 -0.62
N ILE A 92 1.60 -1.01 -1.25
CA ILE A 92 2.38 -1.15 -2.48
C ILE A 92 1.81 -0.26 -3.60
N VAL A 93 0.51 -0.34 -3.84
CA VAL A 93 -0.18 0.44 -4.87
C VAL A 93 -0.09 1.94 -4.58
N SER A 94 -0.27 2.32 -3.32
CA SER A 94 -0.24 3.73 -2.91
C SER A 94 1.15 4.33 -3.04
N VAL A 95 2.19 3.58 -2.72
CA VAL A 95 3.59 4.00 -2.95
C VAL A 95 3.88 4.14 -4.45
N PHE A 96 3.34 3.28 -5.30
CA PHE A 96 3.44 3.45 -6.77
C PHE A 96 2.88 4.81 -7.20
N LEU A 97 1.73 5.20 -6.64
CA LEU A 97 1.12 6.49 -6.93
C LEU A 97 2.02 7.67 -6.49
N VAL A 98 2.63 7.57 -5.30
CA VAL A 98 3.57 8.61 -4.81
C VAL A 98 4.81 8.71 -5.71
N LEU A 99 5.36 7.59 -6.15
CA LEU A 99 6.54 7.57 -7.02
C LEU A 99 6.30 8.24 -8.39
N LEU A 100 5.05 8.29 -8.86
CA LEU A 100 4.72 9.04 -10.08
C LEU A 100 4.91 10.56 -9.94
N ALA A 101 4.93 11.08 -8.72
CA ALA A 101 5.11 12.50 -8.46
C ALA A 101 6.59 12.90 -8.25
N VAL A 102 7.52 11.96 -8.11
CA VAL A 102 8.94 12.29 -7.93
C VAL A 102 9.55 12.80 -9.24
N PRO A 103 10.42 13.82 -9.20
CA PRO A 103 11.06 14.35 -10.40
C PRO A 103 11.96 13.34 -11.12
N GLN A 104 12.59 12.46 -10.36
CA GLN A 104 13.46 11.40 -10.86
C GLN A 104 13.55 10.25 -9.86
N VAL A 105 13.78 9.05 -10.34
CA VAL A 105 14.00 7.89 -9.47
C VAL A 105 15.44 7.92 -8.97
N SER A 106 15.59 8.21 -7.68
CA SER A 106 16.88 8.21 -6.96
C SER A 106 16.66 7.78 -5.53
N LEU A 107 17.73 7.43 -4.83
CA LEU A 107 17.63 7.05 -3.41
C LEU A 107 16.98 8.14 -2.57
N PHE A 108 17.36 9.41 -2.80
CA PHE A 108 16.77 10.55 -2.11
C PHE A 108 15.25 10.65 -2.34
N TRP A 109 14.81 10.59 -3.61
CA TRP A 109 13.39 10.72 -3.94
C TRP A 109 12.57 9.49 -3.54
N CYS A 110 13.16 8.30 -3.55
CA CYS A 110 12.53 7.10 -3.00
C CYS A 110 12.31 7.23 -1.48
N ALA A 111 13.29 7.75 -0.75
CA ALA A 111 13.14 8.02 0.68
C ALA A 111 12.11 9.13 0.94
N ALA A 112 12.13 10.20 0.12
CA ALA A 112 11.16 11.29 0.20
C ALA A 112 9.73 10.84 -0.14
N ALA A 113 9.55 9.80 -0.94
CA ALA A 113 8.24 9.18 -1.17
C ALA A 113 7.82 8.28 -0.02
N PHE A 114 8.72 7.46 0.50
CA PHE A 114 8.46 6.48 1.54
C PHE A 114 8.11 7.12 2.90
N VAL A 115 8.93 8.07 3.36
CA VAL A 115 8.81 8.62 4.71
C VAL A 115 7.48 9.36 4.94
N PRO A 116 7.07 10.32 4.10
CA PRO A 116 5.77 10.98 4.28
C PRO A 116 4.61 9.99 4.15
N PHE A 117 4.69 9.06 3.20
CA PHE A 117 3.63 8.06 3.03
C PHE A 117 3.42 7.25 4.30
N ARG A 118 4.48 6.71 4.89
CA ARG A 118 4.36 5.95 6.14
C ARG A 118 3.87 6.83 7.29
N LEU A 119 4.30 8.08 7.34
CA LEU A 119 3.84 9.02 8.36
C LEU A 119 2.33 9.24 8.28
N PHE A 120 1.80 9.56 7.10
CA PHE A 120 0.37 9.81 6.93
C PHE A 120 -0.47 8.54 7.06
N ASP A 121 0.03 7.40 6.61
CA ASP A 121 -0.62 6.11 6.76
C ASP A 121 -0.74 5.68 8.24
N ILE A 122 0.26 5.96 9.05
CA ILE A 122 0.24 5.62 10.49
C ILE A 122 -0.59 6.62 11.29
N LEU A 123 -0.41 7.94 11.06
CA LEU A 123 -1.09 8.99 11.80
C LEU A 123 -2.55 9.16 11.40
N LYS A 124 -2.87 8.84 10.16
CA LYS A 124 -4.22 8.96 9.59
C LYS A 124 -4.89 10.29 9.91
N PRO A 125 -4.31 11.44 9.49
CA PRO A 125 -4.96 12.73 9.69
C PRO A 125 -6.31 12.77 8.98
N TYR A 126 -7.20 13.68 9.42
CA TYR A 126 -8.47 13.87 8.74
C TYR A 126 -8.24 14.27 7.26
N PRO A 127 -8.98 13.76 6.25
CA PRO A 127 -10.13 12.86 6.37
C PRO A 127 -9.80 11.36 6.34
N ILE A 128 -8.54 10.94 6.35
CA ILE A 128 -8.13 9.53 6.23
C ILE A 128 -8.79 8.68 7.33
N ARG A 129 -8.71 9.13 8.57
CA ARG A 129 -9.32 8.44 9.71
C ARG A 129 -10.82 8.27 9.54
N TYR A 130 -11.51 9.29 9.00
CA TYR A 130 -12.94 9.21 8.76
C TYR A 130 -13.31 8.09 7.78
N PHE A 131 -12.58 7.97 6.67
CA PHE A 131 -12.82 6.90 5.69
C PHE A 131 -12.41 5.52 6.22
N ASP A 132 -11.31 5.44 6.95
CA ASP A 132 -10.85 4.21 7.61
C ASP A 132 -11.91 3.65 8.58
N GLU A 133 -12.57 4.51 9.34
CA GLU A 133 -13.63 4.11 10.28
C GLU A 133 -14.97 3.80 9.60
N LYS A 134 -15.27 4.44 8.48
CA LYS A 134 -16.58 4.34 7.80
C LYS A 134 -16.62 3.22 6.76
N LEU A 135 -15.53 2.98 6.06
CA LEU A 135 -15.46 2.01 4.98
C LEU A 135 -14.87 0.70 5.50
N THR A 136 -15.70 -0.34 5.60
CA THR A 136 -15.33 -1.63 6.19
C THR A 136 -15.21 -2.74 5.15
N ASN A 137 -14.82 -2.41 3.93
CA ASN A 137 -14.66 -3.31 2.80
C ASN A 137 -13.29 -3.15 2.11
N GLY A 138 -13.00 -3.94 1.09
CA GLY A 138 -11.75 -3.87 0.34
C GLY A 138 -11.50 -2.52 -0.31
N PHE A 139 -12.54 -1.83 -0.76
CA PHE A 139 -12.44 -0.45 -1.25
C PHE A 139 -11.93 0.50 -0.16
N GLY A 140 -12.44 0.35 1.07
CA GLY A 140 -12.00 1.15 2.22
C GLY A 140 -10.53 0.91 2.55
N ILE A 141 -10.05 -0.34 2.50
CA ILE A 141 -8.63 -0.69 2.70
C ILE A 141 -7.75 0.03 1.68
N MET A 142 -8.17 0.08 0.42
CA MET A 142 -7.40 0.74 -0.64
C MET A 142 -7.45 2.26 -0.54
N VAL A 143 -8.59 2.84 -0.15
CA VAL A 143 -8.83 4.30 -0.20
C VAL A 143 -8.07 5.05 0.87
N ASP A 144 -7.97 4.55 2.10
CA ASP A 144 -7.27 5.26 3.16
C ASP A 144 -5.78 5.43 2.84
N ASP A 145 -5.15 4.43 2.23
CA ASP A 145 -3.77 4.52 1.76
C ASP A 145 -3.61 5.43 0.54
N ILE A 146 -4.57 5.44 -0.38
CA ILE A 146 -4.59 6.39 -1.50
C ILE A 146 -4.67 7.84 -1.00
N LEU A 147 -5.44 8.11 0.05
CA LEU A 147 -5.49 9.43 0.67
C LEU A 147 -4.14 9.79 1.33
N ALA A 148 -3.50 8.83 2.01
CA ALA A 148 -2.14 9.02 2.53
C ALA A 148 -1.14 9.30 1.41
N ALA A 149 -1.26 8.62 0.28
CA ALA A 149 -0.47 8.90 -0.93
C ALA A 149 -0.73 10.32 -1.45
N GLY A 150 -1.98 10.78 -1.45
CA GLY A 150 -2.34 12.15 -1.85
C GLY A 150 -1.61 13.21 -1.03
N TYR A 151 -1.60 13.08 0.30
CA TYR A 151 -0.83 13.96 1.18
C TYR A 151 0.67 13.88 0.90
N SER A 152 1.19 12.69 0.67
CA SER A 152 2.60 12.48 0.35
C SER A 152 2.99 13.13 -0.97
N ILE A 153 2.12 13.07 -1.98
CA ILE A 153 2.32 13.75 -3.27
C ILE A 153 2.42 15.26 -3.06
N LEU A 154 1.59 15.86 -2.23
CA LEU A 154 1.67 17.29 -1.92
C LEU A 154 3.03 17.63 -1.29
N VAL A 155 3.54 16.80 -0.39
CA VAL A 155 4.88 16.98 0.20
C VAL A 155 5.96 16.85 -0.87
N ILE A 156 5.88 15.87 -1.76
CA ILE A 156 6.83 15.68 -2.87
C ILE A 156 6.84 16.90 -3.80
N LEU A 157 5.66 17.37 -4.19
CA LEU A 157 5.56 18.53 -5.09
C LEU A 157 6.10 19.80 -4.43
N ALA A 158 5.82 20.03 -3.15
CA ALA A 158 6.39 21.13 -2.41
C ALA A 158 7.92 21.03 -2.32
N LEU A 159 8.44 19.84 -1.98
CA LEU A 159 9.89 19.61 -1.90
C LEU A 159 10.57 19.84 -3.26
N ALA A 160 9.98 19.33 -4.34
CA ALA A 160 10.50 19.51 -5.70
C ALA A 160 10.47 20.98 -6.18
N HIS A 161 9.60 21.80 -5.61
CA HIS A 161 9.55 23.23 -5.92
C HIS A 161 10.71 24.01 -5.27
N PHE A 162 11.18 23.55 -4.11
CA PHE A 162 12.23 24.26 -3.34
C PHE A 162 13.66 23.71 -3.56
N ILE A 163 13.79 22.57 -4.21
CA ILE A 163 15.08 21.96 -4.56
C ILE A 163 15.31 22.02 -6.05
#